data_dc486b312cba2d587eed7f8a1856a654
#
_entry.id   dc486b312cba2d587eed7f8a1856a654
#
_cell.length_a   1.000
_cell.length_b   1.000
_cell.length_c   1.000
_cell.angle_alpha   90.00
_cell.angle_beta   90.00
_cell.angle_gamma   90.00
#
_symmetry.space_group_name_H-M   'P 1'
#
loop_
_entity.id
_entity.type
_entity.pdbx_description
1 polymer ?
#
loop_
_entity_poly.entity_id
_entity_poly.type
_entity_poly.pdbx_seq_one_letter_code
_entity_poly.pdbx_strand_id
1 'polypeptide(L)'
;MRNRWHVRAQNRPVSRISMSLSEELLGELDAMVAQRGFGSRSQALSDMLHQFLTEHKRQRGDELMVGTVTLFYDNSVAGLQKQLADLQFRHIDEVISSLHVHLMHNQTMEVILVQGPVGALQRVADQMISRRGVICGRMHLVAALIPPLHPF
;
A
#
# COMPACT_ATOMS: atom_id res chain seq x y z
N MET A 1 28.15 24.97 -5.99
CA MET A 1 26.74 25.12 -5.55
C MET A 1 26.28 23.83 -4.90
N ARG A 2 26.14 23.83 -3.58
CA ARG A 2 25.74 22.63 -2.80
C ARG A 2 24.24 22.72 -2.55
N ASN A 3 23.42 21.91 -3.26
CA ASN A 3 22.00 21.78 -2.95
C ASN A 3 21.82 20.94 -1.69
N ARG A 4 21.60 21.63 -0.58
CA ARG A 4 21.13 21.04 0.68
C ARG A 4 19.62 20.85 0.62
N TRP A 5 19.19 19.68 0.24
CA TRP A 5 17.84 19.25 0.57
C TRP A 5 17.82 18.82 2.04
N HIS A 6 17.65 19.78 2.94
CA HIS A 6 17.27 19.46 4.31
C HIS A 6 15.79 19.15 4.33
N VAL A 7 15.45 17.87 4.20
CA VAL A 7 14.17 17.38 4.71
C VAL A 7 14.23 17.62 6.22
N ARG A 8 13.54 18.65 6.68
CA ARG A 8 13.28 18.84 8.12
C ARG A 8 12.53 17.59 8.57
N ALA A 9 13.21 16.72 9.31
CA ALA A 9 12.53 15.74 10.13
C ALA A 9 11.58 16.52 11.03
N GLN A 10 10.28 16.42 10.75
CA GLN A 10 9.27 17.00 11.63
C GLN A 10 9.41 16.28 12.96
N ASN A 11 9.86 17.01 13.97
CA ASN A 11 9.99 16.51 15.32
C ASN A 11 8.57 16.30 15.86
N ARG A 12 7.97 15.14 15.51
CA ARG A 12 6.64 14.77 16.02
C ARG A 12 6.79 14.48 17.51
N PRO A 13 5.93 15.05 18.35
CA PRO A 13 5.99 14.76 19.78
C PRO A 13 5.81 13.27 20.00
N VAL A 14 6.73 12.67 20.77
CA VAL A 14 6.71 11.25 21.10
C VAL A 14 6.10 11.09 22.49
N SER A 15 5.03 10.32 22.59
CA SER A 15 4.44 9.92 23.87
C SER A 15 4.91 8.52 24.25
N ARG A 16 5.20 8.33 25.53
CA ARG A 16 5.57 7.01 26.05
C ARG A 16 4.32 6.29 26.50
N ILE A 17 4.23 5.00 26.16
CA ILE A 17 3.20 4.09 26.65
C ILE A 17 3.87 2.91 27.33
N SER A 18 3.21 2.33 28.34
CA SER A 18 3.61 1.08 28.98
C SER A 18 2.56 0.03 28.67
N MET A 19 3.02 -1.19 28.34
CA MET A 19 2.16 -2.33 28.08
C MET A 19 2.77 -3.59 28.67
N SER A 20 1.92 -4.50 29.12
CA SER A 20 2.33 -5.83 29.56
C SER A 20 2.09 -6.83 28.44
N LEU A 21 3.08 -7.66 28.17
CA LEU A 21 3.02 -8.78 27.23
C LEU A 21 3.27 -10.08 27.98
N SER A 22 2.70 -11.19 27.48
CA SER A 22 3.12 -12.51 27.95
C SER A 22 4.59 -12.76 27.58
N GLU A 23 5.28 -13.61 28.35
CA GLU A 23 6.67 -13.98 28.05
C GLU A 23 6.80 -14.60 26.64
N GLU A 24 5.82 -15.41 26.24
CA GLU A 24 5.78 -16.04 24.94
C GLU A 24 5.73 -14.98 23.81
N LEU A 25 4.79 -14.04 23.89
CA LEU A 25 4.63 -12.97 22.89
C LEU A 25 5.85 -12.03 22.86
N LEU A 26 6.46 -11.76 24.01
CA LEU A 26 7.68 -10.98 24.08
C LEU A 26 8.85 -11.70 23.40
N GLY A 27 8.97 -13.03 23.59
CA GLY A 27 9.97 -13.86 22.90
C GLY A 27 9.78 -13.85 21.38
N GLU A 28 8.56 -13.96 20.90
CA GLU A 28 8.25 -13.86 19.46
C GLU A 28 8.60 -12.48 18.89
N LEU A 29 8.28 -11.43 19.62
CA LEU A 29 8.66 -10.07 19.25
C LEU A 29 10.17 -9.92 19.13
N ASP A 30 10.93 -10.41 20.10
CA ASP A 30 12.39 -10.34 20.09
C ASP A 30 13.00 -11.12 18.92
N ALA A 31 12.48 -12.30 18.62
CA ALA A 31 12.89 -13.09 17.49
C ALA A 31 12.63 -12.35 16.17
N MET A 32 11.46 -11.74 16.02
CA MET A 32 11.11 -10.96 14.84
C MET A 32 11.99 -9.71 14.70
N VAL A 33 12.26 -8.99 15.80
CA VAL A 33 13.17 -7.82 15.79
C VAL A 33 14.54 -8.21 15.26
N ALA A 34 15.09 -9.33 15.75
CA ALA A 34 16.38 -9.83 15.33
C ALA A 34 16.40 -10.28 13.85
N GLN A 35 15.37 -10.99 13.41
CA GLN A 35 15.29 -11.54 12.04
C GLN A 35 15.06 -10.47 10.98
N ARG A 36 14.25 -9.44 11.27
CA ARG A 36 13.91 -8.39 10.31
C ARG A 36 14.81 -7.17 10.38
N GLY A 37 15.79 -7.14 11.28
CA GLY A 37 16.74 -6.04 11.40
C GLY A 37 16.14 -4.73 11.93
N PHE A 38 15.09 -4.80 12.74
CA PHE A 38 14.57 -3.62 13.42
C PHE A 38 15.60 -3.10 14.45
N GLY A 39 15.74 -1.78 14.55
CA GLY A 39 16.68 -1.17 15.50
C GLY A 39 16.28 -1.30 16.96
N SER A 40 14.99 -1.56 17.25
CA SER A 40 14.45 -1.73 18.59
C SER A 40 13.05 -2.35 18.60
N ARG A 41 12.62 -2.87 19.77
CA ARG A 41 11.22 -3.30 20.01
C ARG A 41 10.23 -2.18 19.72
N SER A 42 10.55 -0.94 20.15
CA SER A 42 9.69 0.22 19.93
C SER A 42 9.48 0.52 18.46
N GLN A 43 10.52 0.38 17.63
CA GLN A 43 10.40 0.57 16.20
C GLN A 43 9.53 -0.51 15.54
N ALA A 44 9.76 -1.78 15.89
CA ALA A 44 8.96 -2.89 15.40
C ALA A 44 7.48 -2.75 15.77
N LEU A 45 7.18 -2.41 17.02
CA LEU A 45 5.81 -2.17 17.49
C LEU A 45 5.18 -0.96 16.80
N SER A 46 5.92 0.13 16.60
CA SER A 46 5.42 1.30 15.89
C SER A 46 5.04 0.97 14.46
N ASP A 47 5.86 0.20 13.77
CA ASP A 47 5.58 -0.21 12.38
C ASP A 47 4.36 -1.14 12.30
N MET A 48 4.25 -2.12 13.21
CA MET A 48 3.09 -3.01 13.29
C MET A 48 1.80 -2.24 13.59
N LEU A 49 1.83 -1.32 14.55
CA LEU A 49 0.69 -0.48 14.88
C LEU A 49 0.29 0.42 13.72
N HIS A 50 1.28 0.95 13.01
CA HIS A 50 1.02 1.79 11.83
C HIS A 50 0.32 1.01 10.73
N GLN A 51 0.79 -0.20 10.44
CA GLN A 51 0.17 -1.09 9.47
C GLN A 51 -1.26 -1.47 9.89
N PHE A 52 -1.45 -1.85 11.14
CA PHE A 52 -2.76 -2.24 11.66
C PHE A 52 -3.76 -1.07 11.64
N LEU A 53 -3.34 0.12 12.10
CA LEU A 53 -4.20 1.30 12.09
C LEU A 53 -4.53 1.79 10.68
N THR A 54 -3.60 1.65 9.75
CA THR A 54 -3.83 1.96 8.33
C THR A 54 -4.90 1.02 7.75
N GLU A 55 -4.80 -0.27 8.03
CA GLU A 55 -5.82 -1.24 7.61
C GLU A 55 -7.18 -0.97 8.27
N HIS A 56 -7.19 -0.58 9.56
CA HIS A 56 -8.41 -0.22 10.27
C HIS A 56 -9.06 1.07 9.70
N LYS A 57 -8.28 2.08 9.36
CA LYS A 57 -8.76 3.32 8.73
C LYS A 57 -9.35 3.08 7.36
N ARG A 58 -8.87 2.09 6.64
CA ARG A 58 -9.42 1.62 5.36
C ARG A 58 -10.94 1.34 5.44
N GLN A 59 -11.46 1.00 6.61
CA GLN A 59 -12.88 0.76 6.82
C GLN A 59 -13.71 2.04 6.96
N ARG A 60 -13.08 3.21 7.10
CA ARG A 60 -13.78 4.51 7.36
C ARG A 60 -14.06 5.37 6.13
N GLY A 61 -13.50 5.05 4.99
CA GLY A 61 -13.94 5.57 3.68
C GLY A 61 -13.47 6.95 3.23
N ASP A 62 -13.13 7.88 4.12
CA ASP A 62 -12.92 9.30 3.77
C ASP A 62 -11.45 9.77 3.84
N GLU A 63 -10.56 8.97 4.39
CA GLU A 63 -9.16 9.36 4.53
C GLU A 63 -8.42 9.27 3.21
N LEU A 64 -7.61 10.29 2.90
CA LEU A 64 -6.73 10.29 1.73
C LEU A 64 -5.55 9.37 1.98
N MET A 65 -5.36 8.41 1.11
CA MET A 65 -4.30 7.40 1.20
C MET A 65 -3.53 7.31 -0.12
N VAL A 66 -2.30 6.84 -0.01
CA VAL A 66 -1.48 6.40 -1.15
C VAL A 66 -1.22 4.91 -1.00
N GLY A 67 -1.18 4.19 -2.09
CA GLY A 67 -0.92 2.78 -2.06
C GLY A 67 -0.71 2.16 -3.42
N THR A 68 -0.77 0.85 -3.45
CA THR A 68 -0.68 0.06 -4.68
C THR A 68 -1.83 -0.92 -4.78
N VAL A 69 -2.29 -1.14 -6.00
CA VAL A 69 -3.09 -2.31 -6.38
C VAL A 69 -2.19 -3.22 -7.19
N THR A 70 -1.92 -4.40 -6.69
CA THR A 70 -1.14 -5.40 -7.41
C THR A 70 -2.09 -6.45 -7.97
N LEU A 71 -2.02 -6.64 -9.28
CA LEU A 71 -2.81 -7.63 -10.02
C LEU A 71 -1.89 -8.71 -10.58
N PHE A 72 -2.39 -9.90 -10.62
CA PHE A 72 -1.77 -11.03 -11.31
C PHE A 72 -2.80 -11.64 -12.24
N TYR A 73 -2.54 -11.64 -13.55
CA TYR A 73 -3.52 -12.02 -14.52
C TYR A 73 -2.95 -12.77 -15.73
N ASP A 74 -3.82 -13.47 -16.42
CA ASP A 74 -3.55 -14.29 -17.60
C ASP A 74 -3.77 -13.46 -18.88
N ASN A 75 -2.72 -13.31 -19.68
CA ASN A 75 -2.76 -12.61 -20.95
C ASN A 75 -3.51 -13.35 -22.07
N SER A 76 -3.83 -14.62 -21.87
CA SER A 76 -4.61 -15.39 -22.86
C SER A 76 -6.08 -14.98 -22.89
N VAL A 77 -6.56 -14.29 -21.86
CA VAL A 77 -7.94 -13.78 -21.81
C VAL A 77 -8.09 -12.56 -22.71
N ALA A 78 -8.80 -12.75 -23.81
CA ALA A 78 -8.98 -11.70 -24.82
C ALA A 78 -9.58 -10.42 -24.24
N GLY A 79 -8.94 -9.28 -24.52
CA GLY A 79 -9.41 -7.95 -24.14
C GLY A 79 -9.18 -7.56 -22.68
N LEU A 80 -8.62 -8.44 -21.84
CA LEU A 80 -8.41 -8.15 -20.41
C LEU A 80 -7.50 -6.96 -20.19
N GLN A 81 -6.34 -6.91 -20.85
CA GLN A 81 -5.41 -5.79 -20.73
C GLN A 81 -6.06 -4.46 -21.11
N LYS A 82 -6.85 -4.46 -22.20
CA LYS A 82 -7.60 -3.28 -22.61
C LYS A 82 -8.64 -2.87 -21.57
N GLN A 83 -9.37 -3.83 -21.01
CA GLN A 83 -10.36 -3.55 -19.94
C GLN A 83 -9.71 -2.97 -18.70
N LEU A 84 -8.55 -3.48 -18.29
CA LEU A 84 -7.79 -2.94 -17.14
C LEU A 84 -7.27 -1.53 -17.44
N ALA A 85 -6.73 -1.30 -18.63
CA ALA A 85 -6.29 0.04 -19.05
C ALA A 85 -7.45 1.05 -19.12
N ASP A 86 -8.60 0.64 -19.66
CA ASP A 86 -9.80 1.48 -19.71
C ASP A 86 -10.33 1.81 -18.31
N LEU A 87 -10.22 0.87 -17.35
CA LEU A 87 -10.56 1.12 -15.95
C LEU A 87 -9.61 2.15 -15.31
N GLN A 88 -8.31 2.01 -15.51
CA GLN A 88 -7.32 2.96 -15.01
C GLN A 88 -7.54 4.35 -15.58
N PHE A 89 -7.83 4.44 -16.86
CA PHE A 89 -8.12 5.72 -17.51
C PHE A 89 -9.41 6.38 -16.98
N ARG A 90 -10.45 5.60 -16.69
CA ARG A 90 -11.69 6.12 -16.09
C ARG A 90 -11.51 6.63 -14.66
N HIS A 91 -10.51 6.11 -13.97
CA HIS A 91 -10.16 6.48 -12.60
C HIS A 91 -8.82 7.24 -12.54
N ILE A 92 -8.61 8.14 -13.50
CA ILE A 92 -7.35 8.88 -13.64
C ILE A 92 -7.03 9.76 -12.43
N ASP A 93 -8.05 10.14 -11.67
CA ASP A 93 -7.87 10.94 -10.44
C ASP A 93 -7.27 10.09 -9.31
N GLU A 94 -7.57 8.78 -9.28
CA GLU A 94 -7.07 7.86 -8.27
C GLU A 94 -5.82 7.09 -8.74
N VAL A 95 -5.65 6.88 -10.04
CA VAL A 95 -4.54 6.10 -10.61
C VAL A 95 -3.41 7.03 -11.04
N ILE A 96 -2.24 6.87 -10.43
CA ILE A 96 -1.06 7.69 -10.71
C ILE A 96 -0.25 7.11 -11.88
N SER A 97 0.05 5.81 -11.80
CA SER A 97 0.86 5.10 -12.78
C SER A 97 0.71 3.60 -12.64
N SER A 98 1.15 2.85 -13.64
CA SER A 98 1.23 1.39 -13.55
C SER A 98 2.54 0.85 -14.12
N LEU A 99 2.99 -0.25 -13.56
CA LEU A 99 4.14 -1.03 -14.00
C LEU A 99 3.68 -2.44 -14.37
N HIS A 100 4.00 -2.85 -15.59
CA HIS A 100 3.71 -4.19 -16.08
C HIS A 100 4.98 -5.04 -16.08
N VAL A 101 4.91 -6.20 -15.47
CA VAL A 101 5.98 -7.19 -15.47
C VAL A 101 5.46 -8.46 -16.13
N HIS A 102 5.98 -8.75 -17.31
CA HIS A 102 5.63 -10.00 -18.01
C HIS A 102 6.35 -11.19 -17.37
N LEU A 103 5.58 -12.18 -17.00
CA LEU A 103 6.05 -13.39 -16.33
C LEU A 103 5.98 -14.59 -17.28
N MET A 104 6.53 -15.71 -16.82
CA MET A 104 6.43 -16.97 -17.55
C MET A 104 4.96 -17.43 -17.67
N HIS A 105 4.69 -18.35 -18.58
CA HIS A 105 3.36 -18.92 -18.82
C HIS A 105 2.28 -17.90 -19.21
N ASN A 106 2.68 -16.88 -19.98
CA ASN A 106 1.76 -15.85 -20.50
C ASN A 106 1.00 -15.07 -19.41
N GLN A 107 1.65 -14.84 -18.29
CA GLN A 107 1.08 -14.11 -17.15
C GLN A 107 1.72 -12.73 -17.01
N THR A 108 0.99 -11.80 -16.42
CA THR A 108 1.47 -10.47 -16.08
C THR A 108 1.19 -10.18 -14.61
N MET A 109 2.20 -9.64 -13.95
CA MET A 109 2.03 -8.92 -12.70
C MET A 109 1.99 -7.43 -13.01
N GLU A 110 0.94 -6.76 -12.59
CA GLU A 110 0.79 -5.31 -12.75
C GLU A 110 0.72 -4.66 -11.38
N VAL A 111 1.56 -3.66 -11.17
CA VAL A 111 1.57 -2.85 -9.95
C VAL A 111 1.07 -1.45 -10.31
N ILE A 112 -0.06 -1.08 -9.77
CA ILE A 112 -0.76 0.18 -10.04
C ILE A 112 -0.61 1.06 -8.81
N LEU A 113 0.00 2.23 -8.99
CA LEU A 113 0.16 3.23 -7.95
C LEU A 113 -1.13 4.06 -7.87
N VAL A 114 -1.70 4.16 -6.67
CA VAL A 114 -2.98 4.83 -6.45
C VAL A 114 -2.92 5.82 -5.29
N GLN A 115 -3.73 6.88 -5.38
CA GLN A 115 -3.95 7.84 -4.29
C GLN A 115 -5.41 8.31 -4.30
N GLY A 116 -5.93 8.65 -3.14
CA GLY A 116 -7.29 9.19 -3.02
C GLY A 116 -8.00 8.74 -1.75
N PRO A 117 -9.32 9.03 -1.64
CA PRO A 117 -10.13 8.55 -0.53
C PRO A 117 -10.19 7.02 -0.53
N VAL A 118 -10.03 6.41 0.65
CA VAL A 118 -9.98 4.93 0.80
C VAL A 118 -11.16 4.25 0.13
N GLY A 119 -12.37 4.77 0.28
CA GLY A 119 -13.57 4.17 -0.34
C GLY A 119 -13.52 4.20 -1.87
N ALA A 120 -12.97 5.26 -2.47
CA ALA A 120 -12.76 5.34 -3.91
C ALA A 120 -11.72 4.31 -4.37
N LEU A 121 -10.58 4.24 -3.68
CA LEU A 121 -9.51 3.27 -3.98
C LEU A 121 -9.99 1.83 -3.88
N GLN A 122 -10.83 1.52 -2.86
CA GLN A 122 -11.40 0.19 -2.71
C GLN A 122 -12.31 -0.16 -3.90
N ARG A 123 -13.18 0.75 -4.32
CA ARG A 123 -14.05 0.52 -5.50
C ARG A 123 -13.24 0.28 -6.77
N VAL A 124 -12.18 1.07 -6.99
CA VAL A 124 -11.28 0.91 -8.14
C VAL A 124 -10.60 -0.46 -8.11
N ALA A 125 -10.03 -0.83 -6.97
CA ALA A 125 -9.38 -2.12 -6.79
C ALA A 125 -10.36 -3.29 -7.02
N ASP A 126 -11.55 -3.23 -6.42
CA ASP A 126 -12.57 -4.29 -6.55
C ASP A 126 -13.02 -4.47 -8.01
N GLN A 127 -13.18 -3.39 -8.76
CA GLN A 127 -13.52 -3.44 -10.18
C GLN A 127 -12.43 -4.11 -11.03
N MET A 128 -11.17 -3.92 -10.68
CA MET A 128 -10.04 -4.55 -11.38
C MET A 128 -9.88 -6.01 -10.98
N ILE A 129 -9.90 -6.29 -9.68
CA ILE A 129 -9.67 -7.63 -9.14
C ILE A 129 -10.77 -8.61 -9.57
N SER A 130 -12.00 -8.13 -9.70
CA SER A 130 -13.16 -8.96 -10.11
C SER A 130 -13.22 -9.28 -11.60
N ARG A 131 -12.32 -8.75 -12.43
CA ARG A 131 -12.33 -9.04 -13.87
C ARG A 131 -11.98 -10.49 -14.17
N ARG A 132 -12.72 -11.07 -15.13
CA ARG A 132 -12.42 -12.41 -15.61
C ARG A 132 -11.00 -12.46 -16.19
N GLY A 133 -10.20 -13.40 -15.72
CA GLY A 133 -8.80 -13.55 -16.12
C GLY A 133 -7.81 -12.97 -15.13
N VAL A 134 -8.27 -12.15 -14.18
CA VAL A 134 -7.49 -11.79 -13.01
C VAL A 134 -7.45 -12.99 -12.06
N ILE A 135 -6.24 -13.51 -11.85
CA ILE A 135 -6.00 -14.71 -11.02
C ILE A 135 -6.07 -14.35 -9.55
N CYS A 136 -5.41 -13.26 -9.18
CA CYS A 136 -5.49 -12.66 -7.85
C CYS A 136 -5.13 -11.18 -7.90
N GLY A 137 -5.54 -10.45 -6.89
CA GLY A 137 -5.20 -9.05 -6.72
C GLY A 137 -5.26 -8.64 -5.26
N ARG A 138 -4.48 -7.63 -4.92
CA ARG A 138 -4.43 -7.08 -3.57
C ARG A 138 -4.18 -5.58 -3.61
N MET A 139 -4.91 -4.86 -2.79
CA MET A 139 -4.62 -3.46 -2.50
C MET A 139 -3.83 -3.36 -1.19
N HIS A 140 -2.76 -2.59 -1.22
CA HIS A 140 -1.98 -2.23 -0.04
C HIS A 140 -1.92 -0.72 0.08
N LEU A 141 -2.40 -0.18 1.21
CA LEU A 141 -2.44 1.25 1.47
C LEU A 141 -1.39 1.65 2.50
N VAL A 142 -0.82 2.81 2.29
CA VAL A 142 0.12 3.47 3.19
C VAL A 142 -0.45 4.82 3.55
N ALA A 143 -0.33 5.25 4.82
CA ALA A 143 -0.81 6.56 5.24
C ALA A 143 -0.12 7.66 4.42
N ALA A 144 -0.92 8.56 3.82
CA ALA A 144 -0.40 9.68 3.06
C ALA A 144 0.24 10.72 3.98
N LEU A 145 1.55 10.70 4.07
CA LEU A 145 2.36 11.74 4.72
C LEU A 145 2.92 12.73 3.71
N ILE A 146 2.63 12.55 2.44
CA ILE A 146 3.19 13.32 1.32
C ILE A 146 2.06 14.16 0.72
N PRO A 147 2.32 15.43 0.36
CA PRO A 147 1.36 16.22 -0.40
C PRO A 147 0.94 15.46 -1.67
N PRO A 148 -0.32 15.53 -2.08
CA PRO A 148 -0.76 14.87 -3.30
C PRO A 148 0.11 15.28 -4.48
N LEU A 149 0.48 14.31 -5.31
CA LEU A 149 1.30 14.53 -6.51
C LEU A 149 0.56 15.35 -7.58
N HIS A 150 -0.77 15.40 -7.46
CA HIS A 150 -1.63 16.24 -8.29
C HIS A 150 -2.50 17.13 -7.39
N PRO A 151 -2.57 18.44 -7.65
CA PRO A 151 -3.58 19.28 -7.02
C PRO A 151 -4.96 18.82 -7.50
N PHE A 152 -5.85 18.57 -6.56
CA PHE A 152 -7.27 18.30 -6.84
C PHE A 152 -7.97 19.59 -7.29
#